data_3031fe7b59ec2eae5aae54bca5c7453b
#
_entry.id   3031fe7b59ec2eae5aae54bca5c7453b
#
_cell.length_a   1.000
_cell.length_b   1.000
_cell.length_c   1.000
_cell.angle_alpha   90.00
_cell.angle_beta   90.00
_cell.angle_gamma   90.00
#
_symmetry.space_group_name_H-M   'P 1'
#
loop_
_entity.id
_entity.type
_entity.pdbx_description
1 polymer ?
#
loop_
_entity_poly.entity_id
_entity_poly.type
_entity_poly.pdbx_seq_one_letter_code
_entity_poly.pdbx_strand_id
1 'polypeptide(L)'
;MDKVSVIIPTYNRFKYLVHAIKSVKEQTYKNIEIIVVNDCSTQKEYYAFDFNKNFGENFYIIHLPKHSKQIFGKICGGGNARNIGMMLSSGFYIAFLDDDDYFMPTKIEKQIKAMKEIHCSISCTEAFGGISLYNSNKQYNRWHYKGMHWNTLVSIFASNNKENLLNDMYKNNINI
;
A
#
# COMPACT_ATOMS: atom_id res chain seq x y z
N MET A 1 18.63 9.46 -3.81
CA MET A 1 17.38 8.72 -4.08
C MET A 1 16.36 9.13 -3.04
N ASP A 2 15.16 9.58 -3.44
CA ASP A 2 14.15 10.02 -2.48
C ASP A 2 13.62 8.82 -1.68
N LYS A 3 13.36 9.02 -0.40
CA LYS A 3 12.88 7.96 0.48
C LYS A 3 11.41 7.65 0.21
N VAL A 4 11.05 6.37 0.24
CA VAL A 4 9.67 5.88 0.11
C VAL A 4 9.23 5.25 1.41
N SER A 5 8.10 5.69 1.96
CA SER A 5 7.44 5.03 3.09
C SER A 5 6.36 4.09 2.55
N VAL A 6 6.55 2.79 2.75
CA VAL A 6 5.52 1.79 2.43
C VAL A 6 4.70 1.51 3.68
N ILE A 7 3.41 1.85 3.63
CA ILE A 7 2.47 1.70 4.75
C ILE A 7 1.64 0.43 4.53
N ILE A 8 1.67 -0.47 5.52
CA ILE A 8 0.96 -1.75 5.48
C ILE A 8 -0.02 -1.82 6.66
N PRO A 9 -1.32 -1.56 6.46
CA PRO A 9 -2.33 -1.81 7.47
C PRO A 9 -2.54 -3.32 7.61
N THR A 10 -2.72 -3.82 8.84
CA THR A 10 -2.96 -5.26 9.05
C THR A 10 -3.88 -5.53 10.21
N TYR A 11 -4.70 -6.59 10.09
CA TYR A 11 -5.55 -7.11 11.17
C TYR A 11 -5.78 -8.61 11.01
N ASN A 12 -5.25 -9.42 11.96
CA ASN A 12 -5.44 -10.87 12.02
C ASN A 12 -5.09 -11.64 10.72
N ARG A 13 -4.03 -11.21 10.02
CA ARG A 13 -3.55 -11.82 8.76
C ARG A 13 -2.03 -12.01 8.76
N PHE A 14 -1.45 -12.45 9.88
CA PHE A 14 0.00 -12.53 10.09
C PHE A 14 0.78 -13.18 8.94
N LYS A 15 0.30 -14.33 8.44
CA LYS A 15 0.96 -15.05 7.34
C LYS A 15 1.04 -14.22 6.06
N TYR A 16 -0.02 -13.50 5.74
CA TYR A 16 -0.08 -12.61 4.58
C TYR A 16 0.81 -11.39 4.78
N LEU A 17 0.76 -10.77 5.97
CA LEU A 17 1.62 -9.65 6.32
C LEU A 17 3.10 -9.96 6.10
N VAL A 18 3.60 -11.11 6.57
CA VAL A 18 4.99 -11.52 6.38
C VAL A 18 5.34 -11.61 4.89
N HIS A 19 4.42 -12.10 4.06
CA HIS A 19 4.60 -12.17 2.61
C HIS A 19 4.62 -10.79 1.96
N ALA A 20 3.72 -9.90 2.34
CA ALA A 20 3.70 -8.51 1.89
C ALA A 20 5.00 -7.78 2.23
N ILE A 21 5.48 -7.89 3.49
CA ILE A 21 6.75 -7.26 3.92
C ILE A 21 7.93 -7.78 3.08
N LYS A 22 8.02 -9.09 2.84
CA LYS A 22 9.07 -9.67 2.00
C LYS A 22 9.06 -9.06 0.60
N SER A 23 7.90 -8.87 -0.01
CA SER A 23 7.78 -8.27 -1.34
C SER A 23 8.33 -6.84 -1.41
N VAL A 24 8.23 -6.09 -0.30
CA VAL A 24 8.82 -4.75 -0.19
C VAL A 24 10.34 -4.82 0.02
N LYS A 25 10.83 -5.74 0.82
CA LYS A 25 12.28 -5.96 1.00
C LYS A 25 12.98 -6.40 -0.30
N GLU A 26 12.27 -7.10 -1.16
CA GLU A 26 12.78 -7.59 -2.46
C GLU A 26 12.72 -6.52 -3.57
N GLN A 27 12.20 -5.31 -3.31
CA GLN A 27 12.16 -4.24 -4.30
C GLN A 27 13.57 -3.86 -4.81
N THR A 28 13.67 -3.56 -6.11
CA THR A 28 14.90 -3.04 -6.72
C THR A 28 15.24 -1.64 -6.21
N TYR A 29 14.25 -0.84 -5.86
CA TYR A 29 14.43 0.45 -5.19
C TYR A 29 14.82 0.24 -3.74
N LYS A 30 15.94 0.85 -3.27
CA LYS A 30 16.53 0.50 -1.96
C LYS A 30 16.22 1.48 -0.83
N ASN A 31 15.95 2.75 -1.14
CA ASN A 31 15.68 3.73 -0.10
C ASN A 31 14.21 3.68 0.35
N ILE A 32 13.88 2.62 1.07
CA ILE A 32 12.51 2.32 1.54
C ILE A 32 12.51 2.19 3.07
N GLU A 33 11.53 2.77 3.72
CA GLU A 33 11.09 2.36 5.05
C GLU A 33 9.74 1.64 4.98
N ILE A 34 9.53 0.69 5.86
CA ILE A 34 8.28 -0.08 5.98
C ILE A 34 7.62 0.27 7.30
N ILE A 35 6.38 0.71 7.25
CA ILE A 35 5.58 1.06 8.42
C ILE A 35 4.35 0.15 8.45
N VAL A 36 4.39 -0.84 9.34
CA VAL A 36 3.25 -1.73 9.58
C VAL A 36 2.40 -1.14 10.69
N VAL A 37 1.10 -1.02 10.47
CA VAL A 37 0.15 -0.60 11.51
C VAL A 37 -0.81 -1.75 11.78
N ASN A 38 -0.60 -2.41 12.92
CA ASN A 38 -1.43 -3.51 13.41
C ASN A 38 -2.65 -2.94 14.14
N ASP A 39 -3.83 -3.09 13.55
CA ASP A 39 -5.10 -2.59 14.08
C ASP A 39 -5.66 -3.48 15.19
N CYS A 40 -4.85 -3.70 16.25
CA CYS A 40 -5.20 -4.49 17.44
C CYS A 40 -5.53 -5.97 17.09
N SER A 41 -4.64 -6.65 16.38
CA SER A 41 -4.78 -8.09 16.10
C SER A 41 -4.75 -8.93 17.36
N THR A 42 -5.49 -10.04 17.34
CA THR A 42 -5.55 -11.02 18.45
C THR A 42 -4.62 -12.24 18.22
N GLN A 43 -4.09 -12.39 17.02
CA GLN A 43 -3.13 -13.46 16.70
C GLN A 43 -1.84 -13.26 17.48
N LYS A 44 -1.40 -14.28 18.21
CA LYS A 44 -0.21 -14.23 19.09
C LYS A 44 1.08 -13.99 18.32
N GLU A 45 1.13 -14.40 17.08
CA GLU A 45 2.28 -14.25 16.18
C GLU A 45 2.70 -12.79 16.00
N TYR A 46 1.77 -11.84 16.02
CA TYR A 46 2.08 -10.42 15.93
C TYR A 46 2.96 -9.90 17.07
N TYR A 47 2.93 -10.56 18.23
CA TYR A 47 3.61 -10.16 19.46
C TYR A 47 4.81 -11.06 19.78
N ALA A 48 4.80 -12.29 19.27
CA ALA A 48 5.88 -13.27 19.50
C ALA A 48 6.98 -13.23 18.43
N PHE A 49 6.67 -12.72 17.23
CA PHE A 49 7.61 -12.69 16.12
C PHE A 49 8.56 -11.51 16.24
N ASP A 50 9.86 -11.78 16.19
CA ASP A 50 10.89 -10.75 16.21
C ASP A 50 11.04 -10.10 14.81
N PHE A 51 10.26 -9.07 14.58
CA PHE A 51 10.26 -8.34 13.32
C PHE A 51 11.61 -7.67 13.04
N ASN A 52 12.28 -7.12 14.05
CA ASN A 52 13.55 -6.42 13.89
C ASN A 52 14.65 -7.38 13.46
N LYS A 53 14.72 -8.56 14.08
CA LYS A 53 15.66 -9.62 13.70
C LYS A 53 15.45 -10.11 12.27
N ASN A 54 14.18 -10.20 11.83
CA ASN A 54 13.84 -10.76 10.51
C ASN A 54 13.87 -9.74 9.37
N PHE A 55 13.56 -8.47 9.65
CA PHE A 55 13.43 -7.45 8.62
C PHE A 55 14.42 -6.29 8.73
N GLY A 56 15.16 -6.20 9.85
CA GLY A 56 16.29 -5.29 10.04
C GLY A 56 15.88 -3.82 10.10
N GLU A 57 16.81 -2.95 9.70
CA GLU A 57 16.66 -1.51 9.74
C GLU A 57 15.58 -1.00 8.78
N ASN A 58 15.08 0.21 9.05
CA ASN A 58 14.00 0.86 8.30
C ASN A 58 12.69 0.05 8.27
N PHE A 59 12.44 -0.73 9.33
CA PHE A 59 11.20 -1.44 9.56
C PHE A 59 10.60 -1.00 10.90
N TYR A 60 9.33 -0.64 10.88
CA TYR A 60 8.59 -0.19 12.06
C TYR A 60 7.26 -0.92 12.13
N ILE A 61 6.88 -1.40 13.32
CA ILE A 61 5.54 -1.93 13.59
C ILE A 61 4.92 -1.19 14.76
N ILE A 62 3.70 -0.72 14.55
CA ILE A 62 2.90 -0.02 15.54
C ILE A 62 1.69 -0.90 15.86
N HIS A 63 1.51 -1.20 17.14
CA HIS A 63 0.34 -1.92 17.63
C HIS A 63 -0.68 -0.94 18.21
N LEU A 64 -1.84 -0.83 17.59
CA LEU A 64 -2.90 0.02 18.10
C LEU A 64 -3.52 -0.62 19.37
N PRO A 65 -3.81 0.18 20.41
CA PRO A 65 -4.35 -0.35 21.66
C PRO A 65 -5.81 -0.80 21.56
N LYS A 66 -6.53 -0.31 20.54
CA LYS A 66 -7.92 -0.66 20.24
C LYS A 66 -8.13 -0.80 18.75
N HIS A 67 -8.95 -1.75 18.36
CA HIS A 67 -9.35 -1.93 16.96
C HIS A 67 -10.19 -0.73 16.47
N SER A 68 -9.94 -0.29 15.25
CA SER A 68 -10.58 0.89 14.65
C SER A 68 -12.11 0.84 14.70
N LYS A 69 -12.72 -0.34 14.55
CA LYS A 69 -14.16 -0.52 14.72
C LYS A 69 -14.67 -0.14 16.12
N GLN A 70 -13.89 -0.40 17.16
CA GLN A 70 -14.26 -0.04 18.53
C GLN A 70 -14.17 1.48 18.77
N ILE A 71 -13.25 2.16 18.06
CA ILE A 71 -13.06 3.61 18.18
C ILE A 71 -14.16 4.37 17.42
N PHE A 72 -14.46 3.93 16.19
CA PHE A 72 -15.34 4.68 15.28
C PHE A 72 -16.74 4.09 15.13
N GLY A 73 -17.06 2.98 15.82
CA GLY A 73 -18.36 2.34 15.75
C GLY A 73 -18.71 1.67 14.41
N LYS A 74 -17.78 1.67 13.46
CA LYS A 74 -17.97 1.11 12.11
C LYS A 74 -16.67 0.51 11.56
N ILE A 75 -16.79 -0.30 10.51
CA ILE A 75 -15.62 -0.85 9.80
C ILE A 75 -14.96 0.28 9.01
N CYS A 76 -13.67 0.51 9.22
CA CYS A 76 -12.88 1.55 8.57
C CYS A 76 -11.99 1.03 7.44
N GLY A 77 -12.08 -0.27 7.08
CA GLY A 77 -11.34 -0.88 5.97
C GLY A 77 -9.82 -0.62 5.96
N GLY A 78 -9.19 -0.52 7.13
CA GLY A 78 -7.78 -0.15 7.26
C GLY A 78 -7.47 1.35 7.11
N GLY A 79 -8.48 2.21 6.88
CA GLY A 79 -8.29 3.65 6.69
C GLY A 79 -7.59 4.33 7.88
N ASN A 80 -8.02 4.04 9.12
CA ASN A 80 -7.38 4.57 10.31
C ASN A 80 -5.91 4.15 10.42
N ALA A 81 -5.62 2.88 10.17
CA ALA A 81 -4.25 2.37 10.20
C ALA A 81 -3.36 3.02 9.12
N ARG A 82 -3.89 3.25 7.91
CA ARG A 82 -3.17 3.99 6.85
C ARG A 82 -2.89 5.43 7.26
N ASN A 83 -3.88 6.13 7.86
CA ASN A 83 -3.70 7.50 8.34
C ASN A 83 -2.59 7.59 9.40
N ILE A 84 -2.58 6.67 10.37
CA ILE A 84 -1.53 6.61 11.40
C ILE A 84 -0.16 6.35 10.76
N GLY A 85 -0.08 5.41 9.80
CA GLY A 85 1.14 5.14 9.05
C GLY A 85 1.65 6.37 8.30
N MET A 86 0.75 7.13 7.66
CA MET A 86 1.11 8.40 6.99
C MET A 86 1.67 9.44 7.96
N MET A 87 1.05 9.60 9.13
CA MET A 87 1.53 10.55 10.15
C MET A 87 2.93 10.21 10.67
N LEU A 88 3.31 8.96 10.66
CA LEU A 88 4.62 8.46 11.13
C LEU A 88 5.65 8.32 10.02
N SER A 89 5.25 8.53 8.77
CA SER A 89 6.14 8.38 7.62
C SER A 89 7.15 9.51 7.52
N SER A 90 8.38 9.20 7.10
CA SER A 90 9.45 10.15 6.84
C SER A 90 9.86 10.22 5.36
N GLY A 91 9.26 9.41 4.51
CA GLY A 91 9.55 9.36 3.08
C GLY A 91 8.96 10.54 2.32
N PHE A 92 9.66 10.94 1.26
CA PHE A 92 9.16 11.92 0.30
C PHE A 92 7.96 11.39 -0.49
N TYR A 93 7.95 10.09 -0.76
CA TYR A 93 6.83 9.36 -1.36
C TYR A 93 6.19 8.42 -0.35
N ILE A 94 4.86 8.28 -0.43
CA ILE A 94 4.09 7.31 0.33
C ILE A 94 3.51 6.27 -0.63
N ALA A 95 3.68 5.00 -0.32
CA ALA A 95 3.07 3.89 -1.01
C ALA A 95 2.20 3.08 -0.04
N PHE A 96 1.04 2.63 -0.48
CA PHE A 96 0.17 1.75 0.28
C PHE A 96 0.25 0.34 -0.27
N LEU A 97 0.31 -0.64 0.64
CA LEU A 97 0.26 -2.06 0.33
C LEU A 97 -0.67 -2.73 1.33
N ASP A 98 -1.70 -3.41 0.88
CA ASP A 98 -2.54 -4.21 1.77
C ASP A 98 -1.81 -5.47 2.24
N ASP A 99 -2.12 -5.94 3.43
CA ASP A 99 -1.40 -7.06 4.05
C ASP A 99 -1.56 -8.39 3.30
N ASP A 100 -2.55 -8.49 2.42
CA ASP A 100 -2.81 -9.63 1.54
C ASP A 100 -2.36 -9.43 0.07
N ASP A 101 -1.70 -8.32 -0.21
CA ASP A 101 -1.16 -8.00 -1.53
C ASP A 101 0.37 -8.22 -1.63
N TYR A 102 0.90 -8.14 -2.85
CA TYR A 102 2.31 -8.36 -3.19
C TYR A 102 2.81 -7.31 -4.19
N PHE A 103 3.90 -6.63 -3.88
CA PHE A 103 4.59 -5.76 -4.83
C PHE A 103 5.54 -6.55 -5.72
N MET A 104 5.37 -6.45 -7.04
CA MET A 104 6.32 -6.99 -8.00
C MET A 104 7.69 -6.32 -7.82
N PRO A 105 8.83 -7.01 -8.03
CA PRO A 105 10.17 -6.53 -7.64
C PRO A 105 10.57 -5.14 -8.15
N THR A 106 10.09 -4.72 -9.30
CA THR A 106 10.43 -3.42 -9.91
C THR A 106 9.32 -2.36 -9.76
N LYS A 107 8.29 -2.65 -8.95
CA LYS A 107 7.07 -1.80 -8.87
C LYS A 107 7.39 -0.39 -8.43
N ILE A 108 8.08 -0.21 -7.30
CA ILE A 108 8.38 1.12 -6.75
C ILE A 108 9.31 1.91 -7.67
N GLU A 109 10.37 1.28 -8.18
CA GLU A 109 11.32 1.92 -9.09
C GLU A 109 10.65 2.47 -10.34
N LYS A 110 9.86 1.63 -11.01
CA LYS A 110 9.14 2.02 -12.24
C LYS A 110 8.12 3.13 -11.98
N GLN A 111 7.41 3.05 -10.86
CA GLN A 111 6.39 4.02 -10.52
C GLN A 111 7.00 5.39 -10.22
N ILE A 112 8.07 5.46 -9.42
CA ILE A 112 8.79 6.71 -9.13
C ILE A 112 9.39 7.30 -10.41
N LYS A 113 9.99 6.47 -11.26
CA LYS A 113 10.53 6.92 -12.53
C LYS A 113 9.44 7.60 -13.37
N ALA A 114 8.31 6.93 -13.55
CA ALA A 114 7.18 7.46 -14.32
C ALA A 114 6.64 8.77 -13.69
N MET A 115 6.47 8.83 -12.35
CA MET A 115 6.02 10.04 -11.68
C MET A 115 6.94 11.24 -11.92
N LYS A 116 8.25 11.02 -11.91
CA LYS A 116 9.24 12.07 -12.18
C LYS A 116 9.22 12.54 -13.64
N GLU A 117 9.09 11.60 -14.58
CA GLU A 117 9.07 11.90 -16.01
C GLU A 117 7.85 12.73 -16.41
N ILE A 118 6.69 12.47 -15.83
CA ILE A 118 5.44 13.18 -16.15
C ILE A 118 5.07 14.26 -15.12
N HIS A 119 5.95 14.51 -14.13
CA HIS A 119 5.77 15.51 -13.07
C HIS A 119 4.43 15.39 -12.32
N CYS A 120 3.97 14.16 -12.03
CA CYS A 120 2.75 13.92 -11.28
C CYS A 120 3.00 13.68 -9.78
N SER A 121 2.03 14.06 -8.95
CA SER A 121 2.10 13.88 -7.49
C SER A 121 1.44 12.57 -7.01
N ILE A 122 0.58 11.96 -7.83
CA ILE A 122 -0.17 10.74 -7.52
C ILE A 122 -0.06 9.80 -8.70
N SER A 123 0.12 8.51 -8.42
CA SER A 123 0.12 7.48 -9.44
C SER A 123 -0.46 6.17 -8.91
N CYS A 124 -1.05 5.39 -9.78
CA CYS A 124 -1.46 4.01 -9.51
C CYS A 124 -0.88 3.07 -10.55
N THR A 125 -0.87 1.77 -10.27
CA THR A 125 -0.43 0.73 -11.19
C THR A 125 -1.57 -0.23 -11.48
N GLU A 126 -1.48 -0.96 -12.59
CA GLU A 126 -2.31 -2.13 -12.80
C GLU A 126 -2.08 -3.16 -11.68
N ALA A 127 -3.10 -3.95 -11.42
CA ALA A 127 -3.04 -5.06 -10.48
C ALA A 127 -3.43 -6.37 -11.16
N PHE A 128 -2.94 -7.46 -10.61
CA PHE A 128 -3.36 -8.81 -10.97
C PHE A 128 -4.14 -9.41 -9.81
N GLY A 129 -5.27 -10.06 -10.11
CA GLY A 129 -6.09 -10.74 -9.12
C GLY A 129 -5.68 -12.20 -8.96
N GLY A 130 -5.63 -12.68 -7.72
CA GLY A 130 -5.36 -14.07 -7.40
C GLY A 130 -6.00 -14.48 -6.08
N ILE A 131 -6.06 -15.79 -5.86
CA ILE A 131 -6.51 -16.39 -4.59
C ILE A 131 -5.27 -16.93 -3.89
N SER A 132 -5.12 -16.67 -2.60
CA SER A 132 -3.98 -17.04 -1.77
C SER A 132 -2.69 -16.22 -2.01
N LEU A 133 -1.59 -16.61 -1.37
CA LEU A 133 -0.30 -15.93 -1.50
C LEU A 133 0.21 -15.96 -2.95
N TYR A 134 0.88 -14.87 -3.35
CA TYR A 134 1.52 -14.80 -4.65
C TYR A 134 2.52 -15.95 -4.86
N ASN A 135 2.51 -16.51 -6.04
CA ASN A 135 3.41 -17.58 -6.47
C ASN A 135 3.85 -17.30 -7.91
N SER A 136 5.14 -17.07 -8.11
CA SER A 136 5.74 -16.76 -9.41
C SER A 136 5.51 -17.81 -10.50
N ASN A 137 5.19 -19.05 -10.11
CA ASN A 137 4.91 -20.15 -11.03
C ASN A 137 3.45 -20.22 -11.49
N LYS A 138 2.60 -19.31 -11.01
CA LYS A 138 1.19 -19.24 -11.41
C LYS A 138 0.96 -18.07 -12.37
N GLN A 139 0.02 -18.25 -13.28
CA GLN A 139 -0.49 -17.16 -14.11
C GLN A 139 -1.62 -16.46 -13.36
N TYR A 140 -1.65 -15.13 -13.49
CA TYR A 140 -2.65 -14.28 -12.87
C TYR A 140 -3.33 -13.42 -13.93
N ASN A 141 -4.64 -13.24 -13.79
CA ASN A 141 -5.40 -12.36 -14.67
C ASN A 141 -5.30 -10.92 -14.19
N ARG A 142 -5.32 -9.97 -15.13
CA ARG A 142 -5.42 -8.55 -14.78
C ARG A 142 -6.69 -8.31 -13.96
N TRP A 143 -6.54 -7.58 -12.87
CA TRP A 143 -7.68 -7.12 -12.09
C TRP A 143 -8.38 -5.98 -12.83
N HIS A 144 -9.61 -6.21 -13.25
CA HIS A 144 -10.45 -5.15 -13.82
C HIS A 144 -11.45 -4.70 -12.76
N TYR A 145 -11.37 -3.42 -12.39
CA TYR A 145 -12.39 -2.84 -11.53
C TYR A 145 -13.72 -2.80 -12.31
N LYS A 146 -14.73 -3.54 -11.84
CA LYS A 146 -16.06 -3.53 -12.49
C LYS A 146 -16.62 -2.12 -12.45
N GLY A 147 -16.77 -1.49 -13.61
CA GLY A 147 -17.42 -0.18 -13.78
C GLY A 147 -16.48 1.00 -14.08
N MET A 148 -15.17 0.83 -14.06
CA MET A 148 -14.24 1.88 -14.45
C MET A 148 -13.46 1.46 -15.70
N HIS A 149 -13.61 2.19 -16.80
CA HIS A 149 -12.74 2.04 -17.95
C HIS A 149 -11.33 2.50 -17.57
N TRP A 150 -10.34 1.62 -17.68
CA TRP A 150 -8.93 1.91 -17.39
C TRP A 150 -8.42 3.18 -18.11
N ASN A 151 -8.88 3.42 -19.33
CA ASN A 151 -8.59 4.63 -20.10
C ASN A 151 -9.06 5.91 -19.40
N THR A 152 -10.12 5.86 -18.58
CA THR A 152 -10.62 7.01 -17.82
C THR A 152 -9.66 7.35 -16.67
N LEU A 153 -9.15 6.35 -15.95
CA LEU A 153 -8.17 6.56 -14.89
C LEU A 153 -6.86 7.12 -15.45
N VAL A 154 -6.35 6.56 -16.55
CA VAL A 154 -5.12 7.04 -17.21
C VAL A 154 -5.30 8.49 -17.68
N SER A 155 -6.46 8.87 -18.23
CA SER A 155 -6.72 10.24 -18.65
C SER A 155 -6.80 11.22 -17.49
N ILE A 156 -7.37 10.81 -16.36
CA ILE A 156 -7.44 11.62 -15.12
C ILE A 156 -6.04 11.86 -14.55
N PHE A 157 -5.21 10.83 -14.47
CA PHE A 157 -3.85 10.92 -13.92
C PHE A 157 -2.82 11.55 -14.87
N ALA A 158 -3.08 11.56 -16.18
CA ALA A 158 -2.23 12.21 -17.18
C ALA A 158 -2.54 13.70 -17.36
N SER A 159 -3.63 14.21 -16.79
CA SER A 159 -3.94 15.64 -16.88
C SER A 159 -2.97 16.43 -15.97
N ASN A 160 -2.14 17.28 -16.58
CA ASN A 160 -1.16 18.13 -15.88
C ASN A 160 -1.78 19.25 -15.02
N ASN A 161 -3.09 19.27 -14.82
CA ASN A 161 -3.79 20.33 -14.13
C ASN A 161 -4.30 19.85 -12.76
N LYS A 162 -3.52 20.10 -11.70
CA LYS A 162 -3.80 19.64 -10.33
C LYS A 162 -5.16 20.07 -9.79
N GLU A 163 -5.67 21.25 -10.19
CA GLU A 163 -6.97 21.73 -9.76
C GLU A 163 -8.12 20.96 -10.42
N ASN A 164 -7.93 20.48 -11.65
CA ASN A 164 -8.93 19.69 -12.34
C ASN A 164 -8.98 18.23 -11.86
N LEU A 165 -7.87 17.67 -11.35
CA LEU A 165 -7.82 16.28 -10.91
C LEU A 165 -8.82 15.98 -9.79
N LEU A 166 -8.87 16.79 -8.74
CA LEU A 166 -9.81 16.64 -7.64
C LEU A 166 -11.25 16.89 -8.11
N ASN A 167 -11.46 17.91 -8.94
CA ASN A 167 -12.76 18.21 -9.51
C ASN A 167 -13.28 17.09 -10.42
N ASP A 168 -12.42 16.48 -11.22
CA ASP A 168 -12.76 15.35 -12.10
C ASP A 168 -13.03 14.07 -11.29
N MET A 169 -12.30 13.83 -10.21
CA MET A 169 -12.57 12.74 -9.29
C MET A 169 -13.93 12.90 -8.59
N TYR A 170 -14.25 14.11 -8.12
CA TYR A 170 -15.56 14.42 -7.53
C TYR A 170 -16.70 14.33 -8.54
N LYS A 171 -16.54 14.84 -9.75
CA LYS A 171 -17.58 14.79 -10.81
C LYS A 171 -17.87 13.37 -11.30
N ASN A 172 -16.89 12.47 -11.25
CA ASN A 172 -17.05 11.09 -11.71
C ASN A 172 -17.39 10.10 -10.58
N ASN A 173 -17.75 10.57 -9.37
CA ASN A 173 -18.08 9.74 -8.21
C ASN A 173 -16.99 8.69 -7.90
N ILE A 174 -15.73 9.03 -8.09
CA ILE A 174 -14.61 8.17 -7.73
C ILE A 174 -14.42 8.31 -6.22
N ASN A 175 -14.99 7.39 -5.45
CA ASN A 175 -14.72 7.28 -4.02
C ASN A 175 -13.28 6.75 -3.83
N ILE A 176 -12.44 7.58 -3.21
CA ILE A 176 -11.09 7.22 -2.75
C ILE A 176 -11.19 6.38 -1.49
#